data_b5690a678711acd1f30c5e3763b10a05
#
_entry.id   b5690a678711acd1f30c5e3763b10a05
#
_cell.length_a   1.000
_cell.length_b   1.000
_cell.length_c   1.000
_cell.angle_alpha   90.00
_cell.angle_beta   90.00
_cell.angle_gamma   90.00
#
_symmetry.space_group_name_H-M   'P 1'
#
loop_
_entity.id
_entity.type
_entity.pdbx_description
1 polymer ?
#
loop_
_entity_poly.entity_id
_entity_poly.type
_entity_poly.pdbx_seq_one_letter_code
_entity_poly.pdbx_strand_id
1 'polypeptide(L)'
;MKKVVPLFLILLVVSQNLIAQKIQWMSFAEALEAQKKEPKKIFMDVYTDWCGPCKLLDKNTFQNPDVSRYISTHYYAVKFNAEGQEKINFFDQVFTNPNFVPNRKGRNATHQFTRFLGVKGYPTVVFFSEQGDPIMPVVGYHKPQQLELYLKMIKQGDYQVFSKPEDFEKYRKAFRPKFRG
;
A
#
# COMPACT_ATOMS: atom_id res chain seq x y z
N MET A 1 9.11 -66.60 16.18
CA MET A 1 8.19 -65.56 16.72
C MET A 1 8.74 -64.21 16.28
N LYS A 2 8.14 -63.62 15.22
CA LYS A 2 8.56 -62.32 14.64
C LYS A 2 7.80 -61.21 15.39
N LYS A 3 8.52 -60.35 16.10
CA LYS A 3 7.95 -59.18 16.79
C LYS A 3 7.70 -58.09 15.74
N VAL A 4 6.43 -57.79 15.48
CA VAL A 4 5.99 -56.67 14.66
C VAL A 4 6.00 -55.41 15.53
N VAL A 5 6.91 -54.47 15.24
CA VAL A 5 6.94 -53.16 15.90
C VAL A 5 5.95 -52.27 15.13
N PRO A 6 4.89 -51.70 15.76
CA PRO A 6 4.02 -50.78 15.09
C PRO A 6 4.75 -49.43 14.95
N LEU A 7 4.99 -49.04 13.72
CA LEU A 7 5.51 -47.71 13.35
C LEU A 7 4.39 -46.68 13.57
N PHE A 8 4.40 -46.03 14.75
CA PHE A 8 3.53 -44.87 15.03
C PHE A 8 4.02 -43.68 14.19
N LEU A 9 3.38 -43.47 13.07
CA LEU A 9 3.57 -42.27 12.21
C LEU A 9 2.95 -41.08 12.97
N ILE A 10 3.77 -40.35 13.71
CA ILE A 10 3.37 -39.08 14.33
C ILE A 10 3.22 -38.07 13.20
N LEU A 11 1.97 -37.88 12.76
CA LEU A 11 1.59 -36.78 11.85
C LEU A 11 1.69 -35.46 12.67
N LEU A 12 2.84 -34.79 12.59
CA LEU A 12 3.02 -33.43 13.09
C LEU A 12 2.18 -32.51 12.21
N VAL A 13 0.93 -32.30 12.60
CA VAL A 13 0.09 -31.24 12.04
C VAL A 13 0.67 -29.91 12.50
N VAL A 14 1.56 -29.35 11.69
CA VAL A 14 2.00 -27.96 11.87
C VAL A 14 0.79 -27.08 11.54
N SER A 15 0.01 -26.77 12.57
CA SER A 15 -1.01 -25.72 12.49
C SER A 15 -0.27 -24.40 12.24
N GLN A 16 -0.16 -24.00 10.97
CA GLN A 16 0.27 -22.66 10.62
C GLN A 16 -0.80 -21.70 11.17
N ASN A 17 -0.52 -21.17 12.35
CA ASN A 17 -1.27 -20.03 12.86
C ASN A 17 -1.18 -18.93 11.79
N LEU A 18 -2.24 -18.74 11.01
CA LEU A 18 -2.45 -17.63 10.11
C LEU A 18 -2.67 -16.37 10.99
N ILE A 19 -1.61 -15.93 11.66
CA ILE A 19 -1.60 -14.62 12.29
C ILE A 19 -1.78 -13.65 11.13
N ALA A 20 -2.86 -12.88 11.16
CA ALA A 20 -3.10 -11.83 10.17
C ALA A 20 -1.83 -10.96 10.11
N GLN A 21 -1.10 -11.06 9.01
CA GLN A 21 0.17 -10.36 8.81
C GLN A 21 -0.15 -8.86 8.76
N LYS A 22 0.25 -8.12 9.79
CA LYS A 22 0.12 -6.65 9.79
C LYS A 22 1.02 -6.07 8.71
N ILE A 23 0.54 -5.04 8.00
CA ILE A 23 1.37 -4.29 7.06
C ILE A 23 2.56 -3.70 7.81
N GLN A 24 3.76 -3.98 7.33
CA GLN A 24 5.00 -3.37 7.84
C GLN A 24 5.22 -2.07 7.04
N TRP A 25 4.85 -0.97 7.68
CA TRP A 25 5.03 0.36 7.11
C TRP A 25 6.47 0.81 7.22
N MET A 26 6.98 1.45 6.18
CA MET A 26 8.33 2.01 6.11
C MET A 26 8.29 3.42 5.54
N SER A 27 9.39 4.14 5.61
CA SER A 27 9.57 5.42 4.92
C SER A 27 9.74 5.21 3.42
N PHE A 28 9.55 6.27 2.64
CA PHE A 28 9.74 6.19 1.18
C PHE A 28 11.21 5.92 0.82
N ALA A 29 12.15 6.50 1.57
CA ALA A 29 13.58 6.25 1.37
C ALA A 29 13.95 4.77 1.60
N GLU A 30 13.43 4.14 2.66
CA GLU A 30 13.63 2.71 2.92
C GLU A 30 13.05 1.84 1.80
N ALA A 31 11.87 2.21 1.27
CA ALA A 31 11.26 1.47 0.16
C ALA A 31 12.11 1.56 -1.12
N LEU A 32 12.65 2.73 -1.45
CA LEU A 32 13.54 2.91 -2.61
C LEU A 32 14.86 2.13 -2.45
N GLU A 33 15.43 2.08 -1.24
CA GLU A 33 16.61 1.27 -0.97
C GLU A 33 16.31 -0.24 -1.03
N ALA A 34 15.13 -0.66 -0.58
CA ALA A 34 14.69 -2.05 -0.69
C ALA A 34 14.49 -2.46 -2.16
N GLN A 35 13.98 -1.58 -3.02
CA GLN A 35 13.81 -1.83 -4.46
C GLN A 35 15.14 -2.11 -5.19
N LYS A 36 16.25 -1.53 -4.74
CA LYS A 36 17.60 -1.81 -5.31
C LYS A 36 18.03 -3.26 -5.10
N LYS A 37 17.54 -3.91 -4.03
CA LYS A 37 17.87 -5.30 -3.68
C LYS A 37 16.87 -6.29 -4.27
N GLU A 38 15.59 -5.98 -4.15
CA GLU A 38 14.48 -6.77 -4.66
C GLU A 38 13.48 -5.84 -5.35
N PRO A 39 13.40 -5.81 -6.69
CA PRO A 39 12.44 -4.98 -7.41
C PRO A 39 11.00 -5.38 -7.07
N LYS A 40 10.30 -4.49 -6.37
CA LYS A 40 8.91 -4.66 -5.97
C LYS A 40 8.20 -3.29 -6.03
N LYS A 41 6.96 -3.27 -6.49
CA LYS A 41 6.16 -2.03 -6.52
C LYS A 41 5.97 -1.44 -5.13
N ILE A 42 5.80 -0.10 -5.05
CA ILE A 42 5.50 0.58 -3.79
C ILE A 42 4.01 0.93 -3.74
N PHE A 43 3.43 0.71 -2.56
CA PHE A 43 2.11 1.14 -2.14
C PHE A 43 2.29 2.21 -1.08
N MET A 44 1.98 3.48 -1.40
CA MET A 44 2.14 4.59 -0.47
C MET A 44 0.78 5.11 -0.03
N ASP A 45 0.50 5.04 1.28
CA ASP A 45 -0.63 5.73 1.91
C ASP A 45 -0.24 7.17 2.25
N VAL A 46 -0.88 8.12 1.57
CA VAL A 46 -0.70 9.56 1.77
C VAL A 46 -1.83 10.07 2.66
N TYR A 47 -1.48 10.42 3.90
CA TYR A 47 -2.43 10.79 4.94
C TYR A 47 -2.09 12.13 5.61
N THR A 48 -2.96 12.60 6.49
CA THR A 48 -2.67 13.68 7.46
C THR A 48 -3.21 13.31 8.84
N ASP A 49 -2.65 13.88 9.90
CA ASP A 49 -3.00 13.53 11.28
C ASP A 49 -4.46 13.90 11.65
N TRP A 50 -5.01 14.94 11.02
CA TRP A 50 -6.39 15.40 11.24
C TRP A 50 -7.42 14.65 10.37
N CYS A 51 -7.00 13.82 9.43
CA CYS A 51 -7.86 13.16 8.45
C CYS A 51 -8.68 12.01 9.07
N GLY A 52 -9.94 12.25 9.37
CA GLY A 52 -10.86 11.22 9.86
C GLY A 52 -11.02 10.02 8.91
N PRO A 53 -11.30 10.22 7.62
CA PRO A 53 -11.38 9.12 6.63
C PRO A 53 -10.09 8.29 6.52
N CYS A 54 -8.89 8.88 6.73
CA CYS A 54 -7.63 8.13 6.74
C CYS A 54 -7.59 7.12 7.89
N LYS A 55 -8.04 7.53 9.09
CA LYS A 55 -8.15 6.65 10.26
C LYS A 55 -9.14 5.51 10.03
N LEU A 56 -10.22 5.78 9.28
CA LEU A 56 -11.18 4.74 8.89
C LEU A 56 -10.57 3.78 7.86
N LEU A 57 -9.78 4.27 6.91
CA LEU A 57 -9.07 3.45 5.93
C LEU A 57 -8.07 2.52 6.63
N ASP A 58 -7.29 3.04 7.59
CA ASP A 58 -6.41 2.24 8.43
C ASP A 58 -7.15 1.11 9.14
N LYS A 59 -8.24 1.47 9.85
CA LYS A 59 -8.98 0.53 10.69
C LYS A 59 -9.74 -0.52 9.89
N ASN A 60 -10.47 -0.10 8.84
CA ASN A 60 -11.45 -0.96 8.18
C ASN A 60 -10.88 -1.65 6.93
N THR A 61 -9.80 -1.11 6.33
CA THR A 61 -9.25 -1.62 5.08
C THR A 61 -7.85 -2.17 5.26
N PHE A 62 -6.89 -1.40 5.80
CA PHE A 62 -5.52 -1.89 5.92
C PHE A 62 -5.35 -2.97 6.99
N GLN A 63 -6.21 -3.01 8.00
CA GLN A 63 -6.24 -4.10 8.99
C GLN A 63 -7.05 -5.33 8.52
N ASN A 64 -7.71 -5.26 7.37
CA ASN A 64 -8.38 -6.42 6.80
C ASN A 64 -7.34 -7.50 6.43
N PRO A 65 -7.53 -8.78 6.84
CA PRO A 65 -6.53 -9.83 6.64
C PRO A 65 -6.15 -10.09 5.18
N ASP A 66 -7.09 -9.96 4.24
CA ASP A 66 -6.83 -10.20 2.83
C ASP A 66 -6.03 -9.04 2.23
N VAL A 67 -6.38 -7.79 2.58
CA VAL A 67 -5.67 -6.56 2.16
C VAL A 67 -4.25 -6.54 2.73
N SER A 68 -4.11 -6.73 4.05
CA SER A 68 -2.81 -6.67 4.72
C SER A 68 -1.85 -7.73 4.19
N ARG A 69 -2.32 -8.97 4.00
CA ARG A 69 -1.55 -10.04 3.40
C ARG A 69 -1.12 -9.72 1.98
N TYR A 70 -2.05 -9.22 1.16
CA TYR A 70 -1.76 -8.91 -0.25
C TYR A 70 -0.72 -7.79 -0.37
N ILE A 71 -0.88 -6.70 0.38
CA ILE A 71 0.08 -5.58 0.39
C ILE A 71 1.45 -6.08 0.87
N SER A 72 1.52 -6.77 2.01
CA SER A 72 2.78 -7.26 2.58
C SER A 72 3.53 -8.22 1.67
N THR A 73 2.79 -9.00 0.86
CA THR A 73 3.40 -9.96 -0.07
C THR A 73 3.92 -9.27 -1.35
N HIS A 74 3.16 -8.30 -1.88
CA HIS A 74 3.37 -7.84 -3.26
C HIS A 74 3.92 -6.42 -3.36
N TYR A 75 3.99 -5.67 -2.26
CA TYR A 75 4.38 -4.26 -2.25
C TYR A 75 5.35 -3.94 -1.11
N TYR A 76 6.16 -2.92 -1.30
CA TYR A 76 6.73 -2.18 -0.18
C TYR A 76 5.69 -1.15 0.27
N ALA A 77 5.29 -1.21 1.52
CA ALA A 77 4.23 -0.38 2.06
C ALA A 77 4.82 0.86 2.74
N VAL A 78 4.45 2.03 2.25
CA VAL A 78 4.95 3.33 2.73
C VAL A 78 3.81 4.12 3.38
N LYS A 79 4.08 4.71 4.54
CA LYS A 79 3.24 5.74 5.17
C LYS A 79 3.89 7.10 4.96
N PHE A 80 3.18 8.02 4.34
CA PHE A 80 3.68 9.37 4.09
C PHE A 80 2.70 10.43 4.60
N ASN A 81 3.14 11.22 5.59
CA ASN A 81 2.34 12.34 6.07
C ASN A 81 2.45 13.52 5.10
N ALA A 82 1.35 13.82 4.41
CA ALA A 82 1.26 14.89 3.40
C ALA A 82 1.55 16.29 3.95
N GLU A 83 1.52 16.48 5.25
CA GLU A 83 1.81 17.71 5.97
C GLU A 83 3.01 17.55 6.94
N GLY A 84 3.79 16.46 6.79
CA GLY A 84 4.94 16.14 7.62
C GLY A 84 6.19 16.95 7.27
N GLN A 85 7.31 16.59 7.94
CA GLN A 85 8.62 17.25 7.78
C GLN A 85 9.67 16.33 7.14
N GLU A 86 9.30 15.12 6.73
CA GLU A 86 10.22 14.16 6.14
C GLU A 86 10.92 14.77 4.93
N LYS A 87 12.26 14.68 4.87
CA LYS A 87 13.02 15.10 3.68
C LYS A 87 13.00 13.95 2.67
N ILE A 88 12.44 14.19 1.49
CA ILE A 88 12.36 13.22 0.40
C ILE A 88 13.38 13.59 -0.68
N ASN A 89 14.34 12.68 -0.94
CA ASN A 89 15.23 12.76 -2.10
C ASN A 89 14.66 11.86 -3.21
N PHE A 90 14.29 12.45 -4.34
CA PHE A 90 13.64 11.73 -5.41
C PHE A 90 13.89 12.40 -6.76
N PHE A 91 14.31 11.66 -7.80
CA PHE A 91 14.68 12.18 -9.13
C PHE A 91 15.64 13.39 -9.08
N ASP A 92 16.73 13.25 -8.33
CA ASP A 92 17.75 14.30 -8.13
C ASP A 92 17.19 15.61 -7.54
N GLN A 93 15.99 15.58 -7.01
CA GLN A 93 15.33 16.69 -6.33
C GLN A 93 15.18 16.40 -4.84
N VAL A 94 15.18 17.47 -4.06
CA VAL A 94 14.95 17.45 -2.62
C VAL A 94 13.60 18.10 -2.32
N PHE A 95 12.67 17.30 -1.82
CA PHE A 95 11.37 17.78 -1.39
C PHE A 95 11.32 17.93 0.13
N THR A 96 10.83 19.05 0.60
CA THR A 96 10.69 19.38 2.01
C THR A 96 9.32 20.04 2.28
N ASN A 97 9.08 20.40 3.53
CA ASN A 97 7.94 21.22 3.92
C ASN A 97 8.43 22.51 4.60
N PRO A 98 8.92 23.51 3.85
CA PRO A 98 9.54 24.72 4.42
C PRO A 98 8.57 25.59 5.21
N ASN A 99 7.27 25.46 4.98
CA ASN A 99 6.23 26.22 5.66
C ASN A 99 5.56 25.41 6.79
N PHE A 100 6.16 24.32 7.21
CA PHE A 100 5.66 23.52 8.33
C PHE A 100 5.74 24.33 9.63
N VAL A 101 4.66 24.33 10.40
CA VAL A 101 4.61 24.99 11.71
C VAL A 101 4.60 23.92 12.79
N PRO A 102 5.68 23.81 13.62
CA PRO A 102 5.73 22.85 14.72
C PRO A 102 4.59 23.06 15.72
N ASN A 103 4.07 21.95 16.28
CA ASN A 103 3.02 21.93 17.30
C ASN A 103 1.68 22.58 16.88
N ARG A 104 1.49 22.83 15.58
CA ARG A 104 0.22 23.35 15.06
C ARG A 104 -0.88 22.31 15.22
N LYS A 105 -1.98 22.70 15.87
CA LYS A 105 -3.19 21.87 15.91
C LYS A 105 -3.95 21.94 14.58
N GLY A 106 -4.38 20.77 14.07
CA GLY A 106 -5.15 20.68 12.83
C GLY A 106 -4.27 20.70 11.58
N ARG A 107 -4.69 21.45 10.55
CA ARG A 107 -4.01 21.46 9.23
C ARG A 107 -2.69 22.19 9.28
N ASN A 108 -1.69 21.64 8.62
CA ASN A 108 -0.38 22.25 8.42
C ASN A 108 -0.14 22.57 6.93
N ALA A 109 1.03 23.09 6.61
CA ALA A 109 1.42 23.31 5.23
C ALA A 109 1.57 21.97 4.49
N THR A 110 1.15 21.94 3.25
CA THR A 110 1.28 20.76 2.39
C THR A 110 2.73 20.57 1.96
N HIS A 111 3.24 19.37 2.14
CA HIS A 111 4.60 18.99 1.74
C HIS A 111 4.79 19.13 0.22
N GLN A 112 5.99 19.52 -0.22
CA GLN A 112 6.31 19.67 -1.66
C GLN A 112 6.11 18.35 -2.44
N PHE A 113 6.47 17.21 -1.85
CA PHE A 113 6.31 15.90 -2.47
C PHE A 113 4.83 15.52 -2.66
N THR A 114 3.94 15.90 -1.73
CA THR A 114 2.49 15.73 -1.89
C THR A 114 1.98 16.42 -3.16
N ARG A 115 2.46 17.65 -3.42
CA ARG A 115 2.11 18.41 -4.63
C ARG A 115 2.70 17.78 -5.89
N PHE A 116 3.95 17.35 -5.83
CA PHE A 116 4.62 16.63 -6.93
C PHE A 116 3.84 15.38 -7.34
N LEU A 117 3.34 14.61 -6.38
CA LEU A 117 2.53 13.41 -6.63
C LEU A 117 1.10 13.72 -7.10
N GLY A 118 0.70 14.98 -7.24
CA GLY A 118 -0.63 15.38 -7.68
C GLY A 118 -1.75 15.03 -6.69
N VAL A 119 -1.43 14.85 -5.40
CA VAL A 119 -2.42 14.50 -4.37
C VAL A 119 -3.28 15.72 -4.04
N LYS A 120 -4.60 15.60 -4.28
CA LYS A 120 -5.58 16.70 -4.11
C LYS A 120 -6.52 16.50 -2.93
N GLY A 121 -6.45 15.38 -2.23
CA GLY A 121 -7.33 15.06 -1.10
C GLY A 121 -6.82 13.87 -0.29
N TYR A 122 -7.43 13.62 0.86
CA TYR A 122 -7.01 12.54 1.76
C TYR A 122 -8.20 11.69 2.22
N PRO A 123 -7.99 10.35 2.36
CA PRO A 123 -6.75 9.62 2.04
C PRO A 123 -6.49 9.55 0.53
N THR A 124 -5.25 9.34 0.13
CA THR A 124 -4.89 8.97 -1.24
C THR A 124 -3.82 7.87 -1.18
N VAL A 125 -4.01 6.81 -1.95
CA VAL A 125 -2.98 5.82 -2.18
C VAL A 125 -2.25 6.17 -3.47
N VAL A 126 -0.91 6.21 -3.44
CA VAL A 126 -0.08 6.39 -4.64
C VAL A 126 0.70 5.11 -4.90
N PHE A 127 0.63 4.61 -6.13
CA PHE A 127 1.40 3.44 -6.56
C PHE A 127 2.64 3.87 -7.32
N PHE A 128 3.72 3.10 -7.13
CA PHE A 128 4.98 3.28 -7.87
C PHE A 128 5.40 1.96 -8.51
N SER A 129 6.11 2.07 -9.64
CA SER A 129 6.71 0.93 -10.36
C SER A 129 7.82 0.27 -9.54
N GLU A 130 8.36 -0.83 -10.05
CA GLU A 130 9.55 -1.49 -9.50
C GLU A 130 10.81 -0.63 -9.61
N GLN A 131 10.80 0.37 -10.47
CA GLN A 131 11.88 1.35 -10.66
C GLN A 131 11.69 2.63 -9.83
N GLY A 132 10.59 2.70 -9.07
CA GLY A 132 10.25 3.85 -8.25
C GLY A 132 9.45 4.95 -8.98
N ASP A 133 9.08 4.77 -10.25
CA ASP A 133 8.31 5.78 -10.99
C ASP A 133 6.87 5.85 -10.48
N PRO A 134 6.31 7.05 -10.28
CA PRO A 134 4.89 7.19 -9.92
C PRO A 134 3.99 6.64 -11.03
N ILE A 135 3.03 5.78 -10.68
CA ILE A 135 2.06 5.21 -11.62
C ILE A 135 0.77 6.02 -11.61
N MET A 136 0.09 6.07 -10.47
CA MET A 136 -1.17 6.79 -10.32
C MET A 136 -1.55 7.04 -8.86
N PRO A 137 -2.23 8.15 -8.56
CA PRO A 137 -2.95 8.34 -7.31
C PRO A 137 -4.35 7.73 -7.37
N VAL A 138 -4.77 7.12 -6.27
CA VAL A 138 -6.13 6.61 -6.04
C VAL A 138 -6.71 7.34 -4.84
N VAL A 139 -7.59 8.30 -5.10
CA VAL A 139 -8.13 9.22 -4.10
C VAL A 139 -9.34 8.63 -3.39
N GLY A 140 -9.42 8.82 -2.08
CA GLY A 140 -10.59 8.55 -1.26
C GLY A 140 -10.52 7.27 -0.42
N TYR A 141 -11.55 7.10 0.40
CA TYR A 141 -11.73 5.89 1.21
C TYR A 141 -12.22 4.74 0.33
N HIS A 142 -11.53 3.63 0.37
CA HIS A 142 -11.88 2.40 -0.36
C HIS A 142 -12.09 1.24 0.62
N LYS A 143 -13.23 0.56 0.53
CA LYS A 143 -13.45 -0.72 1.23
C LYS A 143 -12.48 -1.79 0.70
N PRO A 144 -12.23 -2.90 1.43
CA PRO A 144 -11.31 -3.95 0.99
C PRO A 144 -11.51 -4.41 -0.46
N GLN A 145 -12.75 -4.65 -0.87
CA GLN A 145 -13.09 -5.10 -2.23
C GLN A 145 -12.82 -4.04 -3.30
N GLN A 146 -12.97 -2.76 -2.94
CA GLN A 146 -12.70 -1.65 -3.86
C GLN A 146 -11.19 -1.44 -4.03
N LEU A 147 -10.42 -1.54 -2.92
CA LEU A 147 -8.97 -1.43 -2.98
C LEU A 147 -8.34 -2.63 -3.71
N GLU A 148 -8.94 -3.83 -3.59
CA GLU A 148 -8.49 -5.04 -4.28
C GLU A 148 -8.33 -4.86 -5.78
N LEU A 149 -9.26 -4.14 -6.41
CA LEU A 149 -9.21 -3.85 -7.84
C LEU A 149 -7.89 -3.16 -8.20
N TYR A 150 -7.55 -2.07 -7.50
CA TYR A 150 -6.33 -1.33 -7.76
C TYR A 150 -5.08 -2.12 -7.42
N LEU A 151 -5.07 -2.80 -6.27
CA LEU A 151 -3.95 -3.64 -5.85
C LEU A 151 -3.62 -4.71 -6.91
N LYS A 152 -4.62 -5.39 -7.45
CA LYS A 152 -4.39 -6.44 -8.45
C LYS A 152 -4.04 -5.86 -9.82
N MET A 153 -4.76 -4.87 -10.27
CA MET A 153 -4.52 -4.17 -11.54
C MET A 153 -3.07 -3.67 -11.63
N ILE A 154 -2.61 -2.99 -10.58
CA ILE A 154 -1.24 -2.45 -10.54
C ILE A 154 -0.22 -3.57 -10.45
N LYS A 155 -0.42 -4.57 -9.57
CA LYS A 155 0.53 -5.70 -9.43
C LYS A 155 0.68 -6.49 -10.73
N GLN A 156 -0.41 -6.73 -11.46
CA GLN A 156 -0.42 -7.48 -12.71
C GLN A 156 0.06 -6.68 -13.92
N GLY A 157 0.09 -5.35 -13.81
CA GLY A 157 0.46 -4.45 -14.91
C GLY A 157 -0.68 -4.16 -15.88
N ASP A 158 -1.91 -4.55 -15.55
CA ASP A 158 -3.09 -4.40 -16.43
C ASP A 158 -3.37 -2.94 -16.80
N TYR A 159 -2.96 -1.99 -15.94
CA TYR A 159 -3.10 -0.56 -16.21
C TYR A 159 -2.31 -0.07 -17.42
N GLN A 160 -1.27 -0.80 -17.84
CA GLN A 160 -0.37 -0.39 -18.94
C GLN A 160 -1.04 -0.46 -20.33
N VAL A 161 -2.10 -1.25 -20.46
CA VAL A 161 -2.84 -1.38 -21.73
C VAL A 161 -4.01 -0.41 -21.86
N PHE A 162 -4.28 0.40 -20.80
CA PHE A 162 -5.35 1.39 -20.85
C PHE A 162 -4.88 2.62 -21.62
N SER A 163 -5.49 2.89 -22.77
CA SER A 163 -5.18 4.03 -23.63
C SER A 163 -6.20 5.16 -23.47
N LYS A 164 -7.34 4.89 -22.87
CA LYS A 164 -8.44 5.84 -22.65
C LYS A 164 -9.23 5.48 -21.38
N PRO A 165 -9.96 6.44 -20.78
CA PRO A 165 -10.71 6.22 -19.54
C PRO A 165 -11.71 5.05 -19.59
N GLU A 166 -12.30 4.80 -20.76
CA GLU A 166 -13.28 3.73 -20.98
C GLU A 166 -12.67 2.33 -20.78
N ASP A 167 -11.37 2.16 -21.02
CA ASP A 167 -10.68 0.89 -20.83
C ASP A 167 -10.64 0.52 -19.34
N PHE A 168 -10.36 1.50 -18.49
CA PHE A 168 -10.45 1.32 -17.04
C PHE A 168 -11.90 1.01 -16.59
N GLU A 169 -12.89 1.73 -17.10
CA GLU A 169 -14.29 1.47 -16.76
C GLU A 169 -14.74 0.06 -17.18
N LYS A 170 -14.31 -0.42 -18.34
CA LYS A 170 -14.55 -1.79 -18.79
C LYS A 170 -13.89 -2.80 -17.86
N TYR A 171 -12.63 -2.59 -17.51
CA TYR A 171 -11.89 -3.41 -16.56
C TYR A 171 -12.59 -3.46 -15.20
N ARG A 172 -12.97 -2.31 -14.66
CA ARG A 172 -13.67 -2.16 -13.38
C ARG A 172 -15.00 -2.92 -13.36
N LYS A 173 -15.80 -2.86 -14.43
CA LYS A 173 -17.07 -3.58 -14.56
C LYS A 173 -16.87 -5.10 -14.65
N ALA A 174 -15.79 -5.55 -15.26
CA ALA A 174 -15.46 -6.97 -15.39
C ALA A 174 -14.83 -7.55 -14.11
N PHE A 175 -14.20 -6.73 -13.27
CA PHE A 175 -13.51 -7.17 -12.07
C PHE A 175 -14.48 -7.85 -11.09
N ARG A 176 -14.05 -8.97 -10.51
CA ARG A 176 -14.79 -9.70 -9.49
C ARG A 176 -13.94 -9.78 -8.21
N PRO A 177 -14.28 -8.98 -7.17
CA PRO A 177 -13.55 -8.98 -5.92
C PRO A 177 -13.60 -10.33 -5.22
N LYS A 178 -12.50 -10.66 -4.53
CA LYS A 178 -12.36 -11.87 -3.71
C LYS A 178 -12.03 -11.57 -2.25
N PHE A 179 -11.59 -10.34 -1.94
CA PHE A 179 -11.33 -9.95 -0.57
C PHE A 179 -12.64 -9.86 0.21
N ARG A 180 -12.62 -10.38 1.43
CA ARG A 180 -13.77 -10.30 2.34
C ARG A 180 -13.86 -8.89 2.95
N GLY A 181 -15.05 -8.41 3.12
CA GLY A 181 -15.34 -7.11 3.73
C GLY A 181 -15.66 -7.19 5.19
#